data_5512ecb0223da30fa86485f6ec1a938e
#
_entry.id   5512ecb0223da30fa86485f6ec1a938e
#
_cell.length_a   1.000
_cell.length_b   1.000
_cell.length_c   1.000
_cell.angle_alpha   90.00
_cell.angle_beta   90.00
_cell.angle_gamma   90.00
#
_symmetry.space_group_name_H-M   'P 1'
#
loop_
_entity.id
_entity.type
_entity.pdbx_description
1 polymer ?
#
loop_
_entity_poly.entity_id
_entity_poly.type
_entity_poly.pdbx_seq_one_letter_code
_entity_poly.pdbx_strand_id
1 'polypeptide(L)'
;MGLKQVFMANMKNRRKQLGLTQEKLAEMCNTDACYIRQIEIGNRFPSVEYIERIAKGLNIEPHLLFYNETSQEKEKYLLQSKEQKQKFKTMLIENVNKLCTVIDEQL
;
A
#
# COMPACT_ATOMS: atom_id res chain seq x y z
N MET A 1 16.15 -9.41 -4.78
CA MET A 1 15.17 -9.67 -3.71
C MET A 1 14.01 -10.45 -4.29
N GLY A 2 13.61 -11.50 -3.61
CA GLY A 2 12.53 -12.34 -4.09
C GLY A 2 11.17 -11.67 -3.91
N LEU A 3 10.18 -12.21 -4.61
CA LEU A 3 8.83 -11.66 -4.56
C LEU A 3 8.26 -11.63 -3.16
N LYS A 4 8.52 -12.69 -2.40
CA LYS A 4 8.04 -12.80 -1.04
C LYS A 4 8.62 -11.68 -0.17
N GLN A 5 9.92 -11.43 -0.31
CA GLN A 5 10.57 -10.39 0.46
C GLN A 5 10.06 -9.00 0.09
N VAL A 6 9.79 -8.80 -1.20
CA VAL A 6 9.23 -7.54 -1.66
C VAL A 6 7.87 -7.31 -1.01
N PHE A 7 7.04 -8.33 -1.02
CA PHE A 7 5.71 -8.24 -0.43
C PHE A 7 5.79 -7.93 1.05
N MET A 8 6.65 -8.65 1.76
CA MET A 8 6.81 -8.45 3.20
C MET A 8 7.22 -7.02 3.52
N ALA A 9 8.20 -6.53 2.79
CA ALA A 9 8.71 -5.17 3.04
C ALA A 9 7.64 -4.13 2.72
N ASN A 10 6.97 -4.29 1.61
CA ASN A 10 5.96 -3.33 1.20
C ASN A 10 4.78 -3.32 2.16
N MET A 11 4.36 -4.49 2.59
CA MET A 11 3.26 -4.60 3.52
C MET A 11 3.59 -3.90 4.84
N LYS A 12 4.76 -4.20 5.38
CA LYS A 12 5.18 -3.63 6.65
C LYS A 12 5.37 -2.13 6.55
N ASN A 13 6.01 -1.68 5.47
CA ASN A 13 6.24 -0.25 5.28
C ASN A 13 4.93 0.51 5.16
N ARG A 14 4.00 -0.03 4.39
CA ARG A 14 2.71 0.62 4.23
C ARG A 14 1.94 0.67 5.53
N ARG A 15 1.98 -0.43 6.29
CA ARG A 15 1.32 -0.47 7.59
C ARG A 15 1.86 0.64 8.48
N LYS A 16 3.18 0.78 8.51
CA LYS A 16 3.80 1.79 9.34
C LYS A 16 3.52 3.21 8.86
N GLN A 17 3.45 3.39 7.54
CA GLN A 17 3.09 4.69 6.99
C GLN A 17 1.72 5.13 7.47
N LEU A 18 0.82 4.18 7.61
CA LEU A 18 -0.54 4.47 8.04
C LEU A 18 -0.68 4.51 9.55
N GLY A 19 0.40 4.24 10.27
CA GLY A 19 0.38 4.26 11.72
C GLY A 19 -0.41 3.12 12.33
N LEU A 20 -0.54 2.01 11.60
CA LEU A 20 -1.33 0.88 12.08
C LEU A 20 -0.45 -0.10 12.82
N THR A 21 -0.99 -0.63 13.93
CA THR A 21 -0.36 -1.75 14.61
C THR A 21 -0.70 -3.02 13.86
N GLN A 22 0.03 -4.10 14.18
CA GLN A 22 -0.31 -5.40 13.60
C GLN A 22 -1.70 -5.83 14.02
N GLU A 23 -2.05 -5.53 15.26
CA GLU A 23 -3.37 -5.84 15.79
C GLU A 23 -4.47 -5.10 15.02
N LYS A 24 -4.23 -3.82 14.75
CA LYS A 24 -5.23 -3.03 14.05
C LYS A 24 -5.40 -3.50 12.61
N LEU A 25 -4.29 -3.79 11.95
CA LEU A 25 -4.37 -4.30 10.59
C LEU A 25 -5.09 -5.65 10.55
N ALA A 26 -4.79 -6.51 11.53
CA ALA A 26 -5.45 -7.80 11.60
C ALA A 26 -6.96 -7.64 11.76
N GLU A 27 -7.36 -6.70 12.59
CA GLU A 27 -8.76 -6.41 12.78
C GLU A 27 -9.42 -5.98 11.48
N MET A 28 -8.74 -5.12 10.74
CA MET A 28 -9.26 -4.63 9.48
C MET A 28 -9.33 -5.71 8.41
N CYS A 29 -8.45 -6.71 8.52
CA CYS A 29 -8.43 -7.81 7.57
C CYS A 29 -9.28 -9.00 8.04
N ASN A 30 -9.91 -8.85 9.18
CA ASN A 30 -10.73 -9.90 9.77
C ASN A 30 -9.90 -11.16 10.03
N THR A 31 -8.75 -10.97 10.65
CA THR A 31 -7.86 -12.06 11.04
C THR A 31 -7.22 -11.70 12.37
N ASP A 32 -6.24 -12.47 12.82
CA ASP A 32 -5.59 -12.17 14.09
C ASP A 32 -4.18 -11.62 13.89
N ALA A 33 -3.67 -10.97 14.93
CA ALA A 33 -2.37 -10.31 14.86
C ALA A 33 -1.24 -11.31 14.66
N CYS A 34 -1.42 -12.53 15.14
CA CYS A 34 -0.40 -13.57 14.97
C CYS A 34 -0.19 -13.86 13.49
N TYR A 35 -1.28 -13.94 12.74
CA TYR A 35 -1.20 -14.20 11.31
C TYR A 35 -0.46 -13.06 10.59
N ILE A 36 -0.80 -11.83 10.93
CA ILE A 36 -0.13 -10.66 10.34
C ILE A 36 1.37 -10.71 10.65
N ARG A 37 1.71 -11.00 11.91
CA ARG A 37 3.11 -11.08 12.31
C ARG A 37 3.84 -12.18 11.54
N GLN A 38 3.20 -13.34 11.38
CA GLN A 38 3.81 -14.46 10.68
C GLN A 38 4.10 -14.10 9.23
N ILE A 39 3.23 -13.33 8.62
CA ILE A 39 3.46 -12.87 7.25
C ILE A 39 4.62 -11.90 7.21
N GLU A 40 4.67 -10.96 8.15
CA GLU A 40 5.70 -9.93 8.14
C GLU A 40 7.09 -10.47 8.42
N ILE A 41 7.19 -11.55 9.19
CA ILE A 41 8.50 -12.14 9.44
C ILE A 41 8.85 -13.24 8.44
N GLY A 42 7.93 -13.54 7.51
CA GLY A 42 8.24 -14.44 6.42
C GLY A 42 7.94 -15.90 6.67
N ASN A 43 7.30 -16.23 7.79
CA ASN A 43 6.95 -17.62 8.09
C ASN A 43 5.72 -18.08 7.32
N ARG A 44 4.91 -17.16 6.86
CA ARG A 44 3.72 -17.48 6.10
C ARG A 44 3.58 -16.51 4.94
N PHE A 45 2.98 -16.99 3.86
CA PHE A 45 2.62 -16.14 2.76
C PHE A 45 1.11 -16.22 2.58
N PRO A 46 0.42 -15.08 2.45
CA PRO A 46 -1.04 -15.09 2.41
C PRO A 46 -1.56 -15.62 1.09
N SER A 47 -2.78 -16.15 1.14
CA SER A 47 -3.49 -16.54 -0.06
C SER A 47 -3.87 -15.29 -0.85
N VAL A 48 -4.29 -15.51 -2.09
CA VAL A 48 -4.72 -14.38 -2.92
C VAL A 48 -5.84 -13.61 -2.24
N GLU A 49 -6.77 -14.33 -1.63
CA GLU A 49 -7.88 -13.71 -0.93
C GLU A 49 -7.39 -12.81 0.21
N TYR A 50 -6.43 -13.30 0.97
CA TYR A 50 -5.89 -12.51 2.07
C TYR A 50 -5.05 -11.35 1.58
N ILE A 51 -4.37 -11.52 0.45
CA ILE A 51 -3.63 -10.42 -0.15
C ILE A 51 -4.59 -9.28 -0.48
N GLU A 52 -5.74 -9.61 -1.00
CA GLU A 52 -6.75 -8.60 -1.31
C GLU A 52 -7.27 -7.93 -0.04
N ARG A 53 -7.49 -8.72 1.00
CA ARG A 53 -7.94 -8.15 2.28
C ARG A 53 -6.89 -7.23 2.88
N ILE A 54 -5.63 -7.66 2.83
CA ILE A 54 -4.53 -6.86 3.36
C ILE A 54 -4.40 -5.57 2.58
N ALA A 55 -4.47 -5.65 1.26
CA ALA A 55 -4.37 -4.46 0.42
C ALA A 55 -5.50 -3.49 0.73
N LYS A 56 -6.69 -4.01 0.94
CA LYS A 56 -7.83 -3.17 1.27
C LYS A 56 -7.64 -2.49 2.62
N GLY A 57 -7.15 -3.26 3.60
CA GLY A 57 -6.87 -2.70 4.91
C GLY A 57 -5.78 -1.65 4.87
N LEU A 58 -4.83 -1.81 3.97
CA LEU A 58 -3.73 -0.88 3.82
C LEU A 58 -4.07 0.25 2.85
N ASN A 59 -5.25 0.21 2.27
CA ASN A 59 -5.71 1.22 1.33
C ASN A 59 -4.73 1.39 0.17
N ILE A 60 -4.37 0.27 -0.44
CA ILE A 60 -3.40 0.24 -1.53
C ILE A 60 -3.85 -0.80 -2.54
N GLU A 61 -3.51 -0.57 -3.80
CA GLU A 61 -3.79 -1.55 -4.83
C GLU A 61 -2.95 -2.80 -4.60
N PRO A 62 -3.54 -4.00 -4.72
CA PRO A 62 -2.79 -5.23 -4.41
C PRO A 62 -1.50 -5.39 -5.18
N HIS A 63 -1.48 -5.00 -6.45
CA HIS A 63 -0.27 -5.17 -7.26
C HIS A 63 0.89 -4.33 -6.76
N LEU A 64 0.59 -3.24 -6.07
CA LEU A 64 1.65 -2.38 -5.55
C LEU A 64 2.39 -3.01 -4.38
N LEU A 65 1.79 -4.02 -3.76
CA LEU A 65 2.47 -4.75 -2.71
C LEU A 65 3.61 -5.60 -3.27
N PHE A 66 3.62 -5.82 -4.57
CA PHE A 66 4.66 -6.59 -5.24
C PHE A 66 5.60 -5.73 -6.05
N TYR A 67 5.46 -4.43 -5.95
CA TYR A 67 6.30 -3.52 -6.70
C TYR A 67 7.65 -3.37 -6.02
N ASN A 68 8.70 -3.70 -6.75
CA ASN A 68 10.06 -3.60 -6.24
C ASN A 68 10.71 -2.36 -6.81
N GLU A 69 10.83 -1.36 -5.99
CA GLU A 69 11.33 -0.07 -6.41
C GLU A 69 12.83 0.01 -6.15
N THR A 70 13.61 -0.12 -7.20
CA THR A 70 15.05 0.08 -7.08
C THR A 70 15.33 1.58 -7.03
N SER A 71 16.54 1.92 -6.62
CA SER A 71 16.94 3.33 -6.58
C SER A 71 16.76 3.98 -7.94
N GLN A 72 17.17 3.27 -8.97
CA GLN A 72 17.11 3.77 -10.33
C GLN A 72 15.67 3.93 -10.79
N GLU A 73 14.85 2.95 -10.48
CA GLU A 73 13.44 3.03 -10.82
C GLU A 73 12.74 4.13 -10.05
N LYS A 74 13.10 4.26 -8.80
CA LYS A 74 12.53 5.29 -7.96
C LYS A 74 12.88 6.67 -8.50
N GLU A 75 14.13 6.84 -8.86
CA GLU A 75 14.59 8.11 -9.42
C GLU A 75 13.88 8.40 -10.73
N LYS A 76 13.79 7.39 -11.57
CA LYS A 76 13.10 7.51 -12.84
C LYS A 76 11.64 7.88 -12.63
N TYR A 77 11.02 7.22 -11.66
CA TYR A 77 9.64 7.49 -11.34
C TYR A 77 9.45 8.94 -10.89
N LEU A 78 10.33 9.39 -10.02
CA LEU A 78 10.24 10.76 -9.52
C LEU A 78 10.46 11.79 -10.63
N LEU A 79 11.43 11.54 -11.49
CA LEU A 79 11.70 12.43 -12.61
C LEU A 79 10.53 12.47 -13.57
N GLN A 80 10.04 11.29 -13.86
CA GLN A 80 8.94 11.14 -14.81
C GLN A 80 7.68 11.79 -14.30
N SER A 81 7.50 11.78 -13.01
CA SER A 81 6.24 12.15 -12.42
C SER A 81 6.22 13.53 -11.81
N LYS A 82 7.27 14.32 -12.01
CA LYS A 82 7.21 15.65 -11.46
C LYS A 82 5.98 16.37 -11.95
N GLU A 83 5.69 16.21 -13.22
CA GLU A 83 4.48 16.76 -13.79
C GLU A 83 3.31 15.83 -13.59
N GLN A 84 3.54 14.54 -13.77
CA GLN A 84 2.50 13.56 -13.61
C GLN A 84 2.09 13.39 -12.17
N LYS A 85 3.03 13.58 -11.27
CA LYS A 85 2.73 13.51 -9.86
C LYS A 85 1.71 14.55 -9.47
N GLN A 86 1.87 15.75 -10.00
CA GLN A 86 0.92 16.81 -9.77
C GLN A 86 -0.44 16.43 -10.33
N LYS A 87 -0.42 15.87 -11.52
CA LYS A 87 -1.62 15.43 -12.20
C LYS A 87 -2.31 14.32 -11.43
N PHE A 88 -1.52 13.33 -11.03
CA PHE A 88 -2.03 12.20 -10.29
C PHE A 88 -2.60 12.63 -8.95
N LYS A 89 -1.89 13.51 -8.29
CA LYS A 89 -2.32 14.03 -7.02
C LYS A 89 -3.64 14.77 -7.15
N THR A 90 -3.74 15.56 -8.19
CA THR A 90 -4.97 16.28 -8.46
C THR A 90 -6.11 15.32 -8.71
N MET A 91 -5.83 14.27 -9.47
CA MET A 91 -6.82 13.25 -9.77
C MET A 91 -7.31 12.57 -8.50
N LEU A 92 -6.40 12.23 -7.62
CA LEU A 92 -6.76 11.58 -6.36
C LEU A 92 -7.59 12.51 -5.50
N ILE A 93 -7.19 13.76 -5.44
CA ILE A 93 -7.93 14.74 -4.65
C ILE A 93 -9.32 14.93 -5.22
N GLU A 94 -9.41 15.01 -6.52
CA GLU A 94 -10.71 15.14 -7.17
C GLU A 94 -11.61 13.95 -6.89
N ASN A 95 -11.04 12.75 -6.95
CA ASN A 95 -11.81 11.55 -6.67
C ASN A 95 -12.28 11.53 -5.23
N VAL A 96 -11.40 11.89 -4.32
CA VAL A 96 -11.74 11.95 -2.91
C VAL A 96 -12.79 13.03 -2.70
N ASN A 97 -12.61 14.17 -3.31
CA ASN A 97 -13.53 15.27 -3.16
C ASN A 97 -14.87 14.95 -3.79
N LYS A 98 -14.86 14.20 -4.89
CA LYS A 98 -16.10 13.75 -5.47
C LYS A 98 -16.82 12.80 -4.55
N LEU A 99 -16.06 12.02 -3.86
CA LEU A 99 -16.61 11.10 -2.88
C LEU A 99 -16.99 11.82 -1.62
N CYS A 100 -16.18 12.70 -1.24
CA CYS A 100 -16.37 13.48 -0.06
C CYS A 100 -16.91 14.81 -0.36
N THR A 101 -16.70 15.18 -1.44
CA THR A 101 -16.79 16.13 -2.15
C THR A 101 -16.07 16.74 -2.65
N VAL A 102 -15.27 16.58 -2.91
CA VAL A 102 -14.31 16.86 -3.44
C VAL A 102 -13.61 17.74 -3.15
N ILE A 103 -13.03 18.17 -2.96
CA ILE A 103 -12.16 18.83 -2.76
C ILE A 103 -11.59 19.54 -3.20
N ASP A 104 -11.35 20.07 -3.56
CA ASP A 104 -10.61 20.71 -4.01
C ASP A 104 -10.08 20.83 -4.62
N GLU A 105 -10.06 20.75 -5.06
CA GLU A 105 -9.48 20.74 -5.66
C GLU A 105 -8.93 20.89 -5.93
N GLN A 106 -8.85 21.14 -6.09
CA GLN A 106 -8.17 21.10 -6.29
C GLN A 106 -7.43 21.19 -6.05
N LEU A 107 -7.01 21.15 -5.87
CA LEU A 107 -6.30 21.18 -5.54
C LEU A 107 -5.74 21.59 -5.62
#